data_bfc841ba1c8c59207d17482d0ae366c1
#
_entry.id   bfc841ba1c8c59207d17482d0ae366c1
#
_cell.length_a   1.000
_cell.length_b   1.000
_cell.length_c   1.000
_cell.angle_alpha   90.00
_cell.angle_beta   90.00
_cell.angle_gamma   90.00
#
_symmetry.space_group_name_H-M   'P 1'
#
loop_
_entity.id
_entity.type
_entity.pdbx_description
1 polymer ?
#
loop_
_entity_poly.entity_id
_entity_poly.type
_entity_poly.pdbx_seq_one_letter_code
_entity_poly.pdbx_strand_id
1 'polypeptide(L)'
;MRFSLPGIVALGLFSNLAKPAASDWARWRGPDLNGISSETGWQAKWPDDGPKRLWKARVGTGFSSVSVANGKVYTLGNSGRGRGDEKDTVFCFDAATGKQIWSHAYEARLDPKYYAGGPSGTPTVDGDRVYTLGKRGQLLCLGATDGRVVWQKNVATETKAKSPTWGFAGSPLVIDNTLFVNVGARGTALDKKTGKILWSTGRESSSYSSFVPNVRDGRRELVMFAQKAVVGVDPKTGSVLWSYPWKTRHDSNAADPILIGDKVFISSGYDRGCALLKIDGNKVAKLWENKNMRNHFNPCVLIDGHVYGFDGNTGRASFKCLELATGRERWEEDSFSGFGAVQAIGKKLLIISNQGELIIADANADAYTEISRAQVTGPKCWTTPVLANGRIYCRNSRGDLTCLDVSEK
;
A
#
# COMPACT_ATOMS: atom_id res chain seq x y z
N MET A 1 23.84 -20.26 31.05
CA MET A 1 22.40 -20.06 31.11
C MET A 1 21.90 -19.68 29.71
N ARG A 2 21.17 -20.58 29.05
CA ARG A 2 20.60 -20.32 27.72
C ARG A 2 19.24 -19.65 27.91
N PHE A 3 19.06 -18.40 27.52
CA PHE A 3 17.77 -17.75 27.45
C PHE A 3 17.11 -18.15 26.11
N SER A 4 16.10 -19.01 26.18
CA SER A 4 15.19 -19.26 25.07
C SER A 4 14.19 -18.10 24.99
N LEU A 5 14.17 -17.39 23.88
CA LEU A 5 13.14 -16.42 23.53
C LEU A 5 11.81 -17.15 23.31
N PRO A 6 10.70 -16.69 23.90
CA PRO A 6 9.40 -17.26 23.58
C PRO A 6 9.00 -16.85 22.16
N GLY A 7 8.69 -17.84 21.35
CA GLY A 7 8.17 -17.66 19.99
C GLY A 7 6.86 -16.86 20.02
N ILE A 8 6.80 -15.82 19.20
CA ILE A 8 5.61 -14.98 19.02
C ILE A 8 4.60 -15.79 18.20
N VAL A 9 3.60 -16.34 18.86
CA VAL A 9 2.37 -16.85 18.23
C VAL A 9 1.27 -15.82 18.49
N ALA A 10 1.17 -14.81 17.64
CA ALA A 10 0.07 -13.83 17.64
C ALA A 10 -0.76 -13.87 16.33
N LEU A 11 -0.72 -14.97 15.57
CA LEU A 11 -1.35 -15.06 14.24
C LEU A 11 -2.76 -15.70 14.24
N GLY A 12 -3.37 -15.96 15.37
CA GLY A 12 -4.56 -16.83 15.43
C GLY A 12 -5.94 -16.20 15.34
N LEU A 13 -6.09 -14.87 15.44
CA LEU A 13 -7.40 -14.23 15.65
C LEU A 13 -8.04 -13.54 14.44
N PHE A 14 -7.33 -13.44 13.29
CA PHE A 14 -7.94 -13.03 12.01
C PHE A 14 -8.17 -14.24 11.09
N SER A 15 -8.64 -15.36 11.64
CA SER A 15 -8.66 -16.67 10.99
C SER A 15 -9.63 -16.84 9.80
N ASN A 16 -10.17 -15.76 9.22
CA ASN A 16 -11.00 -15.83 8.00
C ASN A 16 -10.66 -14.73 6.98
N LEU A 17 -9.39 -14.31 6.85
CA LEU A 17 -8.94 -13.75 5.59
C LEU A 17 -8.94 -14.93 4.61
N ALA A 18 -9.74 -14.87 3.53
CA ALA A 18 -9.68 -15.87 2.46
C ALA A 18 -8.20 -16.03 2.08
N LYS A 19 -7.64 -17.24 2.32
CA LYS A 19 -6.22 -17.48 2.12
C LYS A 19 -5.97 -17.47 0.62
N PRO A 20 -5.25 -16.47 0.07
CA PRO A 20 -4.81 -16.50 -1.33
C PRO A 20 -3.91 -17.72 -1.54
N ALA A 21 -3.70 -18.13 -2.80
CA ALA A 21 -2.62 -19.08 -3.11
C ALA A 21 -1.30 -18.55 -2.50
N ALA A 22 -0.39 -19.43 -2.13
CA ALA A 22 0.78 -19.10 -1.29
C ALA A 22 1.65 -17.93 -1.82
N SER A 23 1.54 -17.61 -3.11
CA SER A 23 2.29 -16.55 -3.80
C SER A 23 1.40 -15.42 -4.33
N ASP A 24 0.09 -15.42 -4.06
CA ASP A 24 -0.82 -14.36 -4.49
C ASP A 24 -0.60 -13.07 -3.68
N TRP A 25 -0.80 -11.91 -4.35
CA TRP A 25 -0.71 -10.57 -3.77
C TRP A 25 -2.06 -9.86 -3.90
N ALA A 26 -3.09 -10.41 -3.28
CA ALA A 26 -4.50 -10.09 -3.53
C ALA A 26 -4.94 -8.69 -3.06
N ARG A 27 -4.08 -7.92 -2.40
CA ARG A 27 -4.38 -6.60 -1.82
C ARG A 27 -3.13 -5.75 -1.64
N TRP A 28 -3.33 -4.46 -1.32
CA TRP A 28 -2.28 -3.54 -0.95
C TRP A 28 -1.43 -4.09 0.20
N ARG A 29 -0.10 -4.05 0.04
CA ARG A 29 0.92 -4.58 0.97
C ARG A 29 0.84 -6.09 1.22
N GLY A 30 0.15 -6.84 0.37
CA GLY A 30 0.12 -8.30 0.36
C GLY A 30 -0.80 -8.95 1.39
N PRO A 31 -0.71 -10.27 1.53
CA PRO A 31 -1.61 -11.03 2.41
C PRO A 31 -1.53 -10.59 3.86
N ASP A 32 -0.34 -10.29 4.36
CA ASP A 32 -0.10 -9.89 5.76
C ASP A 32 -0.10 -8.36 5.97
N LEU A 33 -0.38 -7.58 4.92
CA LEU A 33 -0.47 -6.11 4.95
C LEU A 33 0.82 -5.41 5.45
N ASN A 34 1.96 -6.09 5.38
CA ASN A 34 3.26 -5.63 5.87
C ASN A 34 4.25 -5.25 4.76
N GLY A 35 3.90 -5.51 3.48
CA GLY A 35 4.76 -5.24 2.33
C GLY A 35 5.84 -6.31 2.13
N ILE A 36 5.71 -7.48 2.76
CA ILE A 36 6.68 -8.56 2.69
C ILE A 36 6.05 -9.78 2.01
N SER A 37 6.67 -10.27 0.95
CA SER A 37 6.30 -11.53 0.30
C SER A 37 7.08 -12.68 0.92
N SER A 38 6.40 -13.79 1.14
CA SER A 38 7.02 -15.07 1.53
C SER A 38 7.39 -15.94 0.33
N GLU A 39 7.32 -15.41 -0.88
CA GLU A 39 7.58 -16.16 -2.10
C GLU A 39 9.04 -16.65 -2.16
N THR A 40 9.20 -17.89 -2.62
CA THR A 40 10.49 -18.56 -2.84
C THR A 40 10.56 -19.02 -4.29
N GLY A 41 11.72 -19.51 -4.77
CA GLY A 41 11.87 -20.00 -6.13
C GLY A 41 11.83 -18.88 -7.18
N TRP A 42 12.41 -17.71 -6.86
CA TRP A 42 12.55 -16.58 -7.76
C TRP A 42 14.00 -16.11 -7.86
N GLN A 43 14.37 -15.57 -9.02
CA GLN A 43 15.73 -15.12 -9.30
C GLN A 43 15.93 -13.68 -8.83
N ALA A 44 16.78 -13.49 -7.81
CA ALA A 44 17.20 -12.18 -7.34
C ALA A 44 18.32 -11.56 -8.22
N LYS A 45 19.05 -12.39 -8.99
CA LYS A 45 20.12 -11.96 -9.87
C LYS A 45 19.72 -12.26 -11.32
N TRP A 46 19.82 -11.25 -12.16
CA TRP A 46 19.54 -11.34 -13.60
C TRP A 46 20.71 -10.80 -14.43
N PRO A 47 20.74 -11.06 -15.76
CA PRO A 47 21.72 -10.49 -16.69
C PRO A 47 21.69 -8.95 -16.73
N ASP A 48 22.71 -8.32 -17.30
CA ASP A 48 22.85 -6.87 -17.39
C ASP A 48 21.70 -6.18 -18.16
N ASP A 49 21.05 -6.90 -19.09
CA ASP A 49 19.86 -6.45 -19.79
C ASP A 49 18.56 -6.58 -18.97
N GLY A 50 18.66 -7.09 -17.74
CA GLY A 50 17.58 -7.25 -16.78
C GLY A 50 16.74 -8.52 -16.95
N PRO A 51 15.67 -8.66 -16.16
CA PRO A 51 14.77 -9.79 -16.23
C PRO A 51 13.94 -9.75 -17.52
N LYS A 52 13.64 -10.92 -18.08
CA LYS A 52 12.84 -11.05 -19.30
C LYS A 52 11.47 -10.39 -19.16
N ARG A 53 11.16 -9.44 -20.03
CA ARG A 53 9.81 -8.86 -20.11
C ARG A 53 8.86 -9.84 -20.78
N LEU A 54 7.82 -10.26 -20.05
CA LEU A 54 6.77 -11.14 -20.57
C LEU A 54 5.76 -10.35 -21.40
N TRP A 55 5.27 -9.24 -20.84
CA TRP A 55 4.28 -8.40 -21.51
C TRP A 55 4.28 -6.96 -20.97
N LYS A 56 3.61 -6.09 -21.70
CA LYS A 56 3.34 -4.71 -21.33
C LYS A 56 1.88 -4.34 -21.66
N ALA A 57 1.23 -3.58 -20.78
CA ALA A 57 -0.12 -3.06 -20.98
C ALA A 57 -0.19 -1.56 -20.70
N ARG A 58 -1.21 -0.89 -21.24
CA ARG A 58 -1.51 0.51 -20.98
C ARG A 58 -2.76 0.60 -20.12
N VAL A 59 -2.60 1.15 -18.91
CA VAL A 59 -3.70 1.25 -17.94
C VAL A 59 -4.13 2.69 -17.64
N GLY A 60 -3.56 3.66 -18.34
CA GLY A 60 -3.85 5.09 -18.14
C GLY A 60 -3.18 5.69 -16.91
N THR A 61 -3.38 6.98 -16.71
CA THR A 61 -2.74 7.77 -15.66
C THR A 61 -3.19 7.34 -14.27
N GLY A 62 -2.25 7.24 -13.33
CA GLY A 62 -2.56 6.95 -11.93
C GLY A 62 -1.42 6.26 -11.17
N PHE A 63 -1.68 5.98 -9.91
CA PHE A 63 -0.71 5.44 -8.95
C PHE A 63 -1.22 4.19 -8.21
N SER A 64 -2.33 3.60 -8.67
CA SER A 64 -2.81 2.32 -8.16
C SER A 64 -1.76 1.24 -8.40
N SER A 65 -1.35 0.50 -7.38
CA SER A 65 -0.53 -0.69 -7.55
C SER A 65 -1.35 -1.82 -8.16
N VAL A 66 -0.77 -2.99 -8.33
CA VAL A 66 -1.48 -4.16 -8.80
C VAL A 66 -1.86 -5.07 -7.62
N SER A 67 -2.96 -5.80 -7.79
CA SER A 67 -3.25 -7.00 -7.01
C SER A 67 -3.20 -8.19 -7.94
N VAL A 68 -2.62 -9.28 -7.45
CA VAL A 68 -2.46 -10.53 -8.20
C VAL A 68 -3.18 -11.64 -7.44
N ALA A 69 -4.14 -12.27 -8.09
CA ALA A 69 -4.91 -13.36 -7.47
C ALA A 69 -5.46 -14.31 -8.53
N ASN A 70 -5.35 -15.61 -8.29
CA ASN A 70 -5.92 -16.65 -9.15
C ASN A 70 -5.52 -16.51 -10.63
N GLY A 71 -4.24 -16.21 -10.89
CA GLY A 71 -3.71 -16.04 -12.25
C GLY A 71 -4.15 -14.76 -12.96
N LYS A 72 -4.69 -13.77 -12.25
CA LYS A 72 -5.15 -12.49 -12.79
C LYS A 72 -4.47 -11.31 -12.10
N VAL A 73 -4.33 -10.22 -12.83
CA VAL A 73 -3.75 -8.94 -12.36
C VAL A 73 -4.81 -7.86 -12.45
N TYR A 74 -5.01 -7.14 -11.35
CA TYR A 74 -5.99 -6.07 -11.24
C TYR A 74 -5.31 -4.74 -10.91
N THR A 75 -5.74 -3.66 -11.55
CA THR A 75 -5.27 -2.28 -11.27
C THR A 75 -6.28 -1.25 -11.74
N LEU A 76 -6.06 0.02 -11.39
CA LEU A 76 -6.86 1.15 -11.87
C LEU A 76 -5.99 2.15 -12.63
N GLY A 77 -6.60 2.87 -13.55
CA GLY A 77 -6.01 4.04 -14.20
C GLY A 77 -7.06 4.94 -14.80
N ASN A 78 -6.68 6.18 -15.09
CA ASN A 78 -7.56 7.18 -15.67
C ASN A 78 -7.23 7.39 -17.16
N SER A 79 -8.26 7.44 -17.99
CA SER A 79 -8.14 7.59 -19.45
C SER A 79 -7.82 9.02 -19.89
N GLY A 80 -7.95 9.99 -18.99
CA GLY A 80 -8.05 11.39 -19.34
C GLY A 80 -6.73 12.12 -19.52
N ARG A 81 -6.90 13.31 -20.11
CA ARG A 81 -5.83 14.30 -20.31
C ARG A 81 -6.20 15.65 -19.70
N GLY A 82 -7.14 15.68 -18.74
CA GLY A 82 -7.62 16.90 -18.10
C GLY A 82 -8.67 17.67 -18.92
N ARG A 83 -9.48 16.98 -19.74
CA ARG A 83 -10.46 17.60 -20.64
C ARG A 83 -11.91 17.52 -20.17
N GLY A 84 -12.20 16.82 -19.07
CA GLY A 84 -13.53 16.75 -18.45
C GLY A 84 -14.36 15.51 -18.81
N ASP A 85 -13.92 14.69 -19.75
CA ASP A 85 -14.55 13.44 -20.20
C ASP A 85 -13.81 12.19 -19.69
N GLU A 86 -13.06 12.36 -18.63
CA GLU A 86 -12.18 11.32 -18.12
C GLU A 86 -12.94 10.24 -17.36
N LYS A 87 -12.40 9.04 -17.46
CA LYS A 87 -12.90 7.84 -16.76
C LYS A 87 -11.79 7.16 -16.00
N ASP A 88 -12.07 6.79 -14.76
CA ASP A 88 -11.30 5.76 -14.11
C ASP A 88 -11.76 4.40 -14.64
N THR A 89 -10.79 3.53 -14.90
CA THR A 89 -11.05 2.18 -15.39
C THR A 89 -10.37 1.17 -14.47
N VAL A 90 -11.14 0.20 -14.01
CA VAL A 90 -10.64 -1.01 -13.36
C VAL A 90 -10.31 -2.01 -14.44
N PHE A 91 -9.09 -2.53 -14.43
CA PHE A 91 -8.60 -3.51 -15.40
C PHE A 91 -8.37 -4.86 -14.74
N CYS A 92 -8.64 -5.91 -15.48
CA CYS A 92 -8.24 -7.28 -15.18
C CYS A 92 -7.51 -7.87 -16.38
N PHE A 93 -6.29 -8.36 -16.13
CA PHE A 93 -5.46 -9.01 -17.13
C PHE A 93 -5.18 -10.46 -16.73
N ASP A 94 -4.97 -11.33 -17.71
CA ASP A 94 -4.34 -12.61 -17.51
C ASP A 94 -2.88 -12.41 -17.10
N ALA A 95 -2.47 -12.99 -15.99
CA ALA A 95 -1.15 -12.75 -15.40
C ALA A 95 0.00 -13.31 -16.26
N ALA A 96 -0.25 -14.37 -17.03
CA ALA A 96 0.79 -15.00 -17.86
C ALA A 96 1.00 -14.26 -19.18
N THR A 97 -0.07 -13.80 -19.81
CA THR A 97 -0.06 -13.28 -21.18
C THR A 97 -0.22 -11.77 -21.29
N GLY A 98 -0.72 -11.10 -20.23
CA GLY A 98 -1.10 -9.68 -20.28
C GLY A 98 -2.35 -9.37 -21.09
N LYS A 99 -3.06 -10.41 -21.59
CA LYS A 99 -4.32 -10.22 -22.30
C LYS A 99 -5.37 -9.67 -21.35
N GLN A 100 -6.03 -8.57 -21.75
CA GLN A 100 -7.13 -8.02 -20.99
C GLN A 100 -8.30 -9.01 -20.98
N ILE A 101 -8.72 -9.44 -19.78
CA ILE A 101 -9.89 -10.32 -19.60
C ILE A 101 -11.15 -9.47 -19.57
N TRP A 102 -11.15 -8.40 -18.77
CA TRP A 102 -12.24 -7.43 -18.70
C TRP A 102 -11.73 -6.06 -18.25
N SER A 103 -12.56 -5.05 -18.45
CA SER A 103 -12.40 -3.73 -17.85
C SER A 103 -13.76 -3.14 -17.52
N HIS A 104 -13.80 -2.30 -16.47
CA HIS A 104 -14.98 -1.55 -16.06
C HIS A 104 -14.61 -0.08 -15.89
N ALA A 105 -15.25 0.80 -16.65
CA ALA A 105 -15.00 2.23 -16.65
C ALA A 105 -16.15 3.01 -16.00
N TYR A 106 -15.84 4.06 -15.25
CA TYR A 106 -16.80 4.98 -14.66
C TYR A 106 -16.31 6.42 -14.73
N GLU A 107 -17.22 7.38 -14.74
CA GLU A 107 -16.91 8.82 -14.81
C GLU A 107 -16.06 9.25 -13.61
N ALA A 108 -14.89 9.80 -13.88
CA ALA A 108 -13.96 10.29 -12.86
C ALA A 108 -12.98 11.29 -13.46
N ARG A 109 -12.91 12.49 -12.89
CA ARG A 109 -11.92 13.48 -13.30
C ARG A 109 -10.51 13.06 -12.93
N LEU A 110 -9.55 13.35 -13.81
CA LEU A 110 -8.14 13.10 -13.60
C LEU A 110 -7.58 13.90 -12.39
N ASP A 111 -8.02 15.13 -12.20
CA ASP A 111 -7.61 16.06 -11.15
C ASP A 111 -6.07 16.13 -10.96
N PRO A 112 -5.32 16.61 -11.95
CA PRO A 112 -3.85 16.71 -11.85
C PRO A 112 -3.46 17.93 -11.02
N LYS A 113 -3.42 17.79 -9.69
CA LYS A 113 -3.08 18.86 -8.76
C LYS A 113 -1.71 18.62 -8.16
N TYR A 114 -0.66 19.28 -8.69
CA TYR A 114 0.76 19.12 -8.31
C TYR A 114 1.37 17.75 -8.63
N TYR A 115 0.62 16.84 -9.26
CA TYR A 115 1.03 15.52 -9.70
C TYR A 115 0.19 15.08 -10.91
N ALA A 116 0.41 13.88 -11.45
CA ALA A 116 -0.27 13.44 -12.67
C ALA A 116 -1.79 13.21 -12.51
N GLY A 117 -2.30 13.11 -11.29
CA GLY A 117 -3.70 12.80 -11.04
C GLY A 117 -4.04 11.30 -11.15
N GLY A 118 -5.33 10.99 -11.26
CA GLY A 118 -5.83 9.62 -11.39
C GLY A 118 -5.93 8.85 -10.06
N PRO A 119 -6.39 7.58 -10.11
CA PRO A 119 -6.63 6.76 -8.93
C PRO A 119 -5.32 6.30 -8.29
N SER A 120 -5.32 6.20 -6.94
CA SER A 120 -4.16 5.76 -6.15
C SER A 120 -4.43 4.49 -5.34
N GLY A 121 -5.68 4.24 -4.92
CA GLY A 121 -6.05 3.04 -4.19
C GLY A 121 -5.80 1.77 -5.02
N THR A 122 -5.22 0.75 -4.38
CA THR A 122 -4.99 -0.56 -5.00
C THR A 122 -6.25 -1.42 -4.85
N PRO A 123 -6.67 -2.18 -5.88
CA PRO A 123 -7.78 -3.12 -5.76
C PRO A 123 -7.55 -4.14 -4.64
N THR A 124 -8.62 -4.59 -3.99
CA THR A 124 -8.58 -5.73 -3.07
C THR A 124 -9.42 -6.86 -3.65
N VAL A 125 -8.80 -8.02 -3.82
CA VAL A 125 -9.47 -9.26 -4.27
C VAL A 125 -9.80 -10.10 -3.05
N ASP A 126 -11.07 -10.49 -2.94
CA ASP A 126 -11.57 -11.36 -1.88
C ASP A 126 -12.51 -12.40 -2.49
N GLY A 127 -12.01 -13.61 -2.67
CA GLY A 127 -12.71 -14.69 -3.35
C GLY A 127 -13.07 -14.33 -4.79
N ASP A 128 -14.37 -14.27 -5.07
CA ASP A 128 -14.95 -13.95 -6.38
C ASP A 128 -15.26 -12.45 -6.56
N ARG A 129 -14.78 -11.59 -5.68
CA ARG A 129 -15.03 -10.13 -5.69
C ARG A 129 -13.74 -9.31 -5.76
N VAL A 130 -13.87 -8.15 -6.41
CA VAL A 130 -12.84 -7.09 -6.46
C VAL A 130 -13.45 -5.81 -5.91
N TYR A 131 -12.79 -5.21 -4.93
CA TYR A 131 -13.20 -3.95 -4.32
C TYR A 131 -12.23 -2.84 -4.71
N THR A 132 -12.74 -1.69 -5.16
CA THR A 132 -11.93 -0.54 -5.55
C THR A 132 -12.49 0.75 -4.99
N LEU A 133 -11.61 1.65 -4.53
CA LEU A 133 -11.96 2.99 -4.10
C LEU A 133 -11.35 4.01 -5.07
N GLY A 134 -12.20 4.76 -5.73
CA GLY A 134 -11.83 5.88 -6.60
C GLY A 134 -11.52 7.15 -5.81
N LYS A 135 -10.78 8.05 -6.44
CA LYS A 135 -10.28 9.31 -5.88
C LYS A 135 -11.36 10.20 -5.26
N ARG A 136 -12.60 10.11 -5.72
CA ARG A 136 -13.76 10.91 -5.25
C ARG A 136 -14.77 10.12 -4.43
N GLY A 137 -14.38 8.95 -3.94
CA GLY A 137 -15.21 8.11 -3.09
C GLY A 137 -16.11 7.12 -3.83
N GLN A 138 -15.92 6.94 -5.15
CA GLN A 138 -16.56 5.86 -5.90
C GLN A 138 -16.03 4.53 -5.38
N LEU A 139 -16.90 3.77 -4.75
CA LEU A 139 -16.60 2.45 -4.19
C LEU A 139 -17.37 1.40 -4.99
N LEU A 140 -16.64 0.47 -5.58
CA LEU A 140 -17.18 -0.59 -6.41
C LEU A 140 -16.88 -1.97 -5.83
N CYS A 141 -17.84 -2.87 -5.95
CA CYS A 141 -17.67 -4.30 -5.83
C CYS A 141 -17.97 -4.93 -7.18
N LEU A 142 -16.97 -5.55 -7.77
CA LEU A 142 -17.04 -6.15 -9.10
C LEU A 142 -16.87 -7.67 -9.00
N GLY A 143 -17.43 -8.41 -9.94
CA GLY A 143 -17.11 -9.82 -10.12
C GLY A 143 -15.67 -10.00 -10.58
N ALA A 144 -14.86 -10.81 -9.88
CA ALA A 144 -13.45 -11.02 -10.22
C ALA A 144 -13.25 -11.71 -11.59
N THR A 145 -14.25 -12.46 -12.05
CA THR A 145 -14.18 -13.22 -13.30
C THR A 145 -14.55 -12.39 -14.52
N ASP A 146 -15.56 -11.52 -14.40
CA ASP A 146 -16.20 -10.87 -15.55
C ASP A 146 -16.30 -9.34 -15.44
N GLY A 147 -15.93 -8.75 -14.30
CA GLY A 147 -15.98 -7.31 -14.07
C GLY A 147 -17.39 -6.72 -13.93
N ARG A 148 -18.43 -7.57 -13.84
CA ARG A 148 -19.80 -7.08 -13.64
C ARG A 148 -19.94 -6.39 -12.30
N VAL A 149 -20.68 -5.29 -12.28
CA VAL A 149 -20.98 -4.57 -11.04
C VAL A 149 -21.92 -5.40 -10.19
N VAL A 150 -21.44 -5.80 -8.99
CA VAL A 150 -22.27 -6.44 -7.96
C VAL A 150 -23.03 -5.37 -7.19
N TRP A 151 -22.31 -4.34 -6.75
CA TRP A 151 -22.85 -3.09 -6.24
C TRP A 151 -21.83 -1.96 -6.42
N GLN A 152 -22.34 -0.74 -6.47
CA GLN A 152 -21.52 0.48 -6.52
C GLN A 152 -22.19 1.60 -5.76
N LYS A 153 -21.40 2.53 -5.24
CA LYS A 153 -21.87 3.73 -4.57
C LYS A 153 -20.80 4.82 -4.52
N ASN A 154 -21.18 6.02 -4.21
CA ASN A 154 -20.25 7.04 -3.80
C ASN A 154 -20.32 7.17 -2.27
N VAL A 155 -19.37 6.52 -1.58
CA VAL A 155 -19.35 6.49 -0.11
C VAL A 155 -19.11 7.86 0.49
N ALA A 156 -18.35 8.74 -0.17
CA ALA A 156 -18.13 10.10 0.30
C ALA A 156 -19.42 10.94 0.26
N THR A 157 -20.20 10.80 -0.81
CA THR A 157 -21.50 11.49 -0.94
C THR A 157 -22.51 10.98 0.09
N GLU A 158 -22.63 9.66 0.26
CA GLU A 158 -23.57 9.06 1.20
C GLU A 158 -23.25 9.42 2.65
N THR A 159 -21.97 9.44 3.03
CA THR A 159 -21.53 9.81 4.39
C THR A 159 -21.34 11.31 4.56
N LYS A 160 -21.44 12.10 3.48
CA LYS A 160 -21.12 13.54 3.43
C LYS A 160 -19.67 13.84 3.83
N ALA A 161 -18.76 12.88 3.65
CA ALA A 161 -17.36 13.03 4.00
C ALA A 161 -16.67 13.99 3.03
N LYS A 162 -15.86 14.90 3.56
CA LYS A 162 -15.03 15.80 2.75
C LYS A 162 -13.89 15.03 2.12
N SER A 163 -13.65 15.26 0.84
CA SER A 163 -12.50 14.70 0.15
C SER A 163 -11.20 15.34 0.65
N PRO A 164 -10.12 14.58 0.87
CA PRO A 164 -8.79 15.15 1.08
C PRO A 164 -8.33 15.95 -0.15
N THR A 165 -7.33 16.81 0.03
CA THR A 165 -6.83 17.71 -1.03
C THR A 165 -6.48 16.99 -2.34
N TRP A 166 -5.90 15.78 -2.24
CA TRP A 166 -5.51 14.95 -3.40
C TRP A 166 -6.45 13.77 -3.66
N GLY A 167 -7.64 13.77 -3.03
CA GLY A 167 -8.62 12.70 -3.13
C GLY A 167 -8.34 11.52 -2.21
N PHE A 168 -9.25 10.56 -2.20
CA PHE A 168 -9.07 9.32 -1.42
C PHE A 168 -8.03 8.43 -2.10
N ALA A 169 -7.09 7.87 -1.32
CA ALA A 169 -5.97 7.07 -1.82
C ALA A 169 -5.80 5.73 -1.08
N GLY A 170 -6.37 5.58 0.11
CA GLY A 170 -6.32 4.34 0.88
C GLY A 170 -6.99 3.19 0.13
N SER A 171 -6.37 2.02 0.17
CA SER A 171 -6.89 0.80 -0.45
C SER A 171 -7.98 0.18 0.42
N PRO A 172 -9.03 -0.41 -0.17
CA PRO A 172 -10.05 -1.13 0.58
C PRO A 172 -9.46 -2.29 1.39
N LEU A 173 -9.95 -2.52 2.59
CA LEU A 173 -9.57 -3.64 3.44
C LEU A 173 -10.80 -4.52 3.71
N VAL A 174 -10.72 -5.81 3.42
CA VAL A 174 -11.76 -6.78 3.75
C VAL A 174 -11.31 -7.64 4.92
N ILE A 175 -12.14 -7.70 5.97
CA ILE A 175 -11.99 -8.63 7.10
C ILE A 175 -13.35 -9.28 7.35
N ASP A 176 -13.41 -10.58 7.34
CA ASP A 176 -14.63 -11.36 7.49
C ASP A 176 -15.72 -10.90 6.48
N ASN A 177 -16.84 -10.39 6.94
CA ASN A 177 -17.93 -9.87 6.11
C ASN A 177 -17.91 -8.33 5.99
N THR A 178 -16.87 -7.67 6.47
CA THR A 178 -16.79 -6.21 6.52
C THR A 178 -15.73 -5.65 5.58
N LEU A 179 -16.12 -4.64 4.83
CA LEU A 179 -15.26 -3.83 3.98
C LEU A 179 -14.98 -2.51 4.68
N PHE A 180 -13.71 -2.15 4.84
CA PHE A 180 -13.28 -0.90 5.45
C PHE A 180 -12.61 0.00 4.41
N VAL A 181 -12.95 1.27 4.42
CA VAL A 181 -12.34 2.30 3.55
C VAL A 181 -12.03 3.55 4.36
N ASN A 182 -10.90 4.18 4.06
CA ASN A 182 -10.49 5.43 4.70
C ASN A 182 -11.25 6.62 4.10
N VAL A 183 -12.56 6.70 4.39
CA VAL A 183 -13.47 7.79 3.98
C VAL A 183 -14.21 8.28 5.21
N GLY A 184 -14.21 9.59 5.47
CA GLY A 184 -14.64 10.19 6.73
C GLY A 184 -13.48 10.30 7.72
N ALA A 185 -13.67 10.97 8.84
CA ALA A 185 -12.64 11.36 9.80
C ALA A 185 -11.69 10.20 10.22
N ARG A 186 -12.24 9.01 10.38
CA ARG A 186 -11.53 7.79 10.79
C ARG A 186 -12.08 6.54 10.09
N GLY A 187 -12.55 6.73 8.84
CA GLY A 187 -13.02 5.66 7.98
C GLY A 187 -14.50 5.35 8.06
N THR A 188 -14.90 4.42 7.22
CA THR A 188 -16.25 3.88 7.05
C THR A 188 -16.16 2.36 6.89
N ALA A 189 -17.07 1.63 7.54
CA ALA A 189 -17.27 0.20 7.37
C ALA A 189 -18.58 -0.10 6.65
N LEU A 190 -18.52 -1.11 5.77
CA LEU A 190 -19.67 -1.57 4.99
C LEU A 190 -19.77 -3.10 5.05
N ASP A 191 -20.97 -3.60 4.92
CA ASP A 191 -21.18 -5.01 4.59
C ASP A 191 -20.61 -5.27 3.18
N LYS A 192 -19.67 -6.19 3.06
CA LYS A 192 -18.95 -6.41 1.80
C LYS A 192 -19.82 -6.94 0.67
N LYS A 193 -20.92 -7.66 1.00
CA LYS A 193 -21.81 -8.29 0.01
C LYS A 193 -22.79 -7.28 -0.59
N THR A 194 -23.31 -6.38 0.24
CA THR A 194 -24.40 -5.48 -0.13
C THR A 194 -23.96 -4.03 -0.30
N GLY A 195 -22.78 -3.66 0.20
CA GLY A 195 -22.33 -2.27 0.28
C GLY A 195 -23.10 -1.42 1.32
N LYS A 196 -23.95 -2.01 2.16
CA LYS A 196 -24.65 -1.29 3.22
C LYS A 196 -23.65 -0.72 4.23
N ILE A 197 -23.72 0.58 4.51
CA ILE A 197 -22.89 1.22 5.52
C ILE A 197 -23.29 0.68 6.90
N LEU A 198 -22.33 0.13 7.62
CA LEU A 198 -22.47 -0.36 9.00
C LEU A 198 -22.20 0.76 10.00
N TRP A 199 -21.12 1.50 9.77
CA TRP A 199 -20.79 2.73 10.51
C TRP A 199 -19.94 3.68 9.65
N SER A 200 -19.95 4.95 10.01
CA SER A 200 -19.14 6.01 9.42
C SER A 200 -18.76 7.02 10.50
N THR A 201 -17.59 7.59 10.41
CA THR A 201 -17.01 8.44 11.47
C THR A 201 -17.13 9.93 11.23
N GLY A 202 -18.13 10.35 10.46
CA GLY A 202 -18.48 11.76 10.31
C GLY A 202 -17.97 12.40 9.03
N ARG A 203 -18.20 13.73 8.93
CA ARG A 203 -18.06 14.50 7.69
C ARG A 203 -16.66 15.06 7.43
N GLU A 204 -15.75 14.95 8.38
CA GLU A 204 -14.40 15.49 8.22
C GLU A 204 -13.62 14.69 7.19
N SER A 205 -12.55 15.30 6.68
CA SER A 205 -11.66 14.64 5.73
C SER A 205 -10.83 13.55 6.42
N SER A 206 -10.57 12.48 5.70
CA SER A 206 -9.57 11.47 6.06
C SER A 206 -8.15 11.92 5.74
N SER A 207 -7.17 11.06 5.99
CA SER A 207 -5.84 11.11 5.40
C SER A 207 -5.76 10.12 4.21
N TYR A 208 -4.56 9.68 3.83
CA TYR A 208 -4.33 8.92 2.58
C TYR A 208 -3.94 7.47 2.82
N SER A 209 -3.60 7.08 4.07
CA SER A 209 -3.22 5.71 4.42
C SER A 209 -4.37 4.72 4.30
N SER A 210 -4.04 3.46 4.17
CA SER A 210 -4.99 2.36 4.32
C SER A 210 -5.18 1.98 5.79
N PHE A 211 -6.16 1.14 6.09
CA PHE A 211 -6.28 0.51 7.39
C PHE A 211 -5.28 -0.64 7.53
N VAL A 212 -4.65 -0.74 8.69
CA VAL A 212 -3.79 -1.86 9.07
C VAL A 212 -4.42 -2.57 10.27
N PRO A 213 -4.85 -3.83 10.12
CA PRO A 213 -5.46 -4.59 11.21
C PRO A 213 -4.41 -4.98 12.25
N ASN A 214 -4.81 -4.99 13.50
CA ASN A 214 -4.00 -5.40 14.63
C ASN A 214 -4.81 -6.22 15.64
N VAL A 215 -4.12 -7.06 16.39
CA VAL A 215 -4.65 -7.70 17.59
C VAL A 215 -3.72 -7.35 18.75
N ARG A 216 -4.25 -6.63 19.71
CA ARG A 216 -3.52 -6.24 20.90
C ARG A 216 -4.31 -6.64 22.14
N ASP A 217 -3.69 -7.35 23.06
CA ASP A 217 -4.31 -7.87 24.28
C ASP A 217 -5.62 -8.65 24.04
N GLY A 218 -5.62 -9.46 22.93
CA GLY A 218 -6.80 -10.22 22.50
C GLY A 218 -7.90 -9.40 21.85
N ARG A 219 -7.77 -8.08 21.75
CA ARG A 219 -8.74 -7.17 21.12
C ARG A 219 -8.32 -6.83 19.69
N ARG A 220 -9.26 -6.97 18.75
CA ARG A 220 -9.09 -6.51 17.37
C ARG A 220 -9.17 -4.98 17.31
N GLU A 221 -8.27 -4.36 16.57
CA GLU A 221 -8.28 -2.93 16.24
C GLU A 221 -7.85 -2.71 14.80
N LEU A 222 -8.22 -1.56 14.25
CA LEU A 222 -7.73 -1.07 12.96
C LEU A 222 -6.92 0.19 13.20
N VAL A 223 -5.67 0.19 12.75
CA VAL A 223 -4.77 1.34 12.88
C VAL A 223 -4.70 2.07 11.56
N MET A 224 -4.80 3.40 11.61
CA MET A 224 -4.72 4.25 10.42
C MET A 224 -4.26 5.66 10.77
N PHE A 225 -3.82 6.40 9.77
CA PHE A 225 -3.76 7.84 9.89
C PHE A 225 -5.13 8.47 9.64
N ALA A 226 -5.64 9.19 10.64
CA ALA A 226 -6.58 10.27 10.45
C ALA A 226 -5.83 11.53 9.96
N GLN A 227 -6.54 12.62 9.69
CA GLN A 227 -5.92 13.83 9.12
C GLN A 227 -4.77 14.39 9.98
N LYS A 228 -4.93 14.40 11.31
CA LYS A 228 -3.98 15.04 12.26
C LYS A 228 -3.51 14.12 13.38
N ALA A 229 -3.73 12.83 13.24
CA ALA A 229 -3.38 11.84 14.26
C ALA A 229 -3.18 10.46 13.63
N VAL A 230 -2.42 9.58 14.29
CA VAL A 230 -2.56 8.14 14.12
C VAL A 230 -3.54 7.64 15.17
N VAL A 231 -4.43 6.74 14.77
CA VAL A 231 -5.52 6.24 15.63
C VAL A 231 -5.67 4.73 15.51
N GLY A 232 -6.01 4.11 16.64
CA GLY A 232 -6.58 2.77 16.66
C GLY A 232 -8.09 2.87 16.84
N VAL A 233 -8.86 2.21 15.99
CA VAL A 233 -10.32 2.21 16.02
C VAL A 233 -10.88 0.80 16.20
N ASP A 234 -12.01 0.71 16.87
CA ASP A 234 -12.77 -0.52 17.01
C ASP A 234 -13.41 -0.88 15.65
N PRO A 235 -13.11 -2.06 15.06
CA PRO A 235 -13.64 -2.43 13.76
C PRO A 235 -15.16 -2.60 13.71
N LYS A 236 -15.83 -2.80 14.86
CA LYS A 236 -17.28 -2.99 14.91
C LYS A 236 -18.04 -1.66 14.95
N THR A 237 -17.45 -0.62 15.53
CA THR A 237 -18.16 0.63 15.81
C THR A 237 -17.50 1.88 15.22
N GLY A 238 -16.23 1.81 14.80
CA GLY A 238 -15.43 2.97 14.40
C GLY A 238 -15.03 3.88 15.56
N SER A 239 -15.30 3.47 16.81
CA SER A 239 -14.92 4.23 18.01
C SER A 239 -13.41 4.23 18.20
N VAL A 240 -12.87 5.38 18.64
CA VAL A 240 -11.44 5.52 18.93
C VAL A 240 -11.08 4.72 20.17
N LEU A 241 -10.10 3.83 20.06
CA LEU A 241 -9.52 3.06 21.16
C LEU A 241 -8.34 3.80 21.79
N TRP A 242 -7.53 4.42 20.94
CA TRP A 242 -6.40 5.27 21.29
C TRP A 242 -6.10 6.25 20.16
N SER A 243 -5.41 7.33 20.47
CA SER A 243 -5.02 8.34 19.50
C SER A 243 -3.71 9.00 19.89
N TYR A 244 -2.86 9.29 18.90
CA TYR A 244 -1.64 10.07 19.09
C TYR A 244 -1.60 11.22 18.07
N PRO A 245 -1.46 12.49 18.51
CA PRO A 245 -1.39 13.64 17.61
C PRO A 245 -0.20 13.57 16.67
N TRP A 246 -0.48 13.63 15.36
CA TRP A 246 0.54 13.62 14.32
C TRP A 246 0.14 14.53 13.17
N LYS A 247 0.59 15.78 13.25
CA LYS A 247 0.27 16.80 12.26
C LYS A 247 1.38 16.92 11.24
N THR A 248 1.02 17.00 9.97
CA THR A 248 1.91 17.32 8.86
C THR A 248 1.49 18.64 8.22
N ARG A 249 2.40 19.25 7.49
CA ARG A 249 2.04 20.34 6.57
C ARG A 249 1.07 19.78 5.53
N HIS A 250 -0.05 20.42 5.30
CA HIS A 250 -1.11 20.00 4.38
C HIS A 250 -1.93 18.76 4.84
N ASP A 251 -1.86 18.36 6.10
CA ASP A 251 -2.57 17.20 6.66
C ASP A 251 -2.34 15.91 5.83
N SER A 252 -1.11 15.76 5.29
CA SER A 252 -0.74 14.67 4.39
C SER A 252 0.00 13.58 5.16
N ASN A 253 -0.73 12.55 5.56
CA ASN A 253 -0.23 11.33 6.18
C ASN A 253 -0.62 10.14 5.27
N ALA A 254 0.33 9.63 4.49
CA ALA A 254 0.02 8.67 3.43
C ALA A 254 0.65 7.29 3.63
N ALA A 255 1.87 7.23 4.15
CA ALA A 255 2.53 5.96 4.41
C ALA A 255 1.81 5.21 5.55
N ASP A 256 1.42 3.95 5.31
CA ASP A 256 0.74 3.15 6.33
C ASP A 256 1.62 2.94 7.56
N PRO A 257 1.06 2.94 8.78
CA PRO A 257 1.78 2.57 10.00
C PRO A 257 2.31 1.13 9.93
N ILE A 258 3.45 0.88 10.58
CA ILE A 258 3.99 -0.48 10.77
C ILE A 258 3.70 -0.91 12.21
N LEU A 259 3.06 -2.07 12.36
CA LEU A 259 2.61 -2.58 13.65
C LEU A 259 3.55 -3.69 14.16
N ILE A 260 3.96 -3.60 15.42
CA ILE A 260 4.88 -4.54 16.04
C ILE A 260 4.40 -4.83 17.49
N GLY A 261 3.50 -5.80 17.64
CA GLY A 261 2.89 -6.10 18.94
C GLY A 261 2.16 -4.87 19.51
N ASP A 262 2.64 -4.37 20.66
CA ASP A 262 2.14 -3.17 21.33
C ASP A 262 2.74 -1.85 20.78
N LYS A 263 3.57 -1.91 19.74
CA LYS A 263 4.25 -0.74 19.19
C LYS A 263 3.76 -0.42 17.79
N VAL A 264 3.83 0.87 17.46
CA VAL A 264 3.47 1.41 16.14
C VAL A 264 4.58 2.35 15.68
N PHE A 265 5.23 1.99 14.56
CA PHE A 265 6.12 2.91 13.86
C PHE A 265 5.31 3.73 12.87
N ILE A 266 5.52 5.04 12.90
CA ILE A 266 4.88 6.01 12.00
C ILE A 266 5.92 6.92 11.35
N SER A 267 5.65 7.30 10.10
CA SER A 267 6.49 8.23 9.36
C SER A 267 5.66 9.06 8.39
N SER A 268 6.04 10.32 8.20
CA SER A 268 5.38 11.22 7.24
C SER A 268 6.38 12.17 6.61
N GLY A 269 6.15 12.50 5.36
CA GLY A 269 6.89 13.51 4.59
C GLY A 269 6.68 14.95 5.12
N TYR A 270 6.94 15.92 4.25
CA TYR A 270 6.85 17.35 4.56
C TYR A 270 7.69 17.77 5.78
N ASP A 271 8.87 17.16 5.91
CA ASP A 271 9.81 17.40 7.01
C ASP A 271 9.25 17.05 8.40
N ARG A 272 8.23 16.16 8.46
CA ARG A 272 7.63 15.74 9.74
C ARG A 272 8.52 14.73 10.48
N GLY A 273 9.00 13.71 9.80
CA GLY A 273 9.84 12.66 10.40
C GLY A 273 9.10 11.39 10.78
N CYS A 274 9.65 10.66 11.73
CA CYS A 274 9.14 9.36 12.18
C CYS A 274 9.19 9.24 13.71
N ALA A 275 8.38 8.29 14.22
CA ALA A 275 8.34 7.97 15.64
C ALA A 275 8.02 6.50 15.88
N LEU A 276 8.47 5.96 16.99
CA LEU A 276 8.00 4.72 17.55
C LEU A 276 7.14 5.00 18.79
N LEU A 277 5.91 4.54 18.73
CA LEU A 277 4.93 4.69 19.78
C LEU A 277 4.73 3.35 20.50
N LYS A 278 4.45 3.37 21.79
CA LYS A 278 3.98 2.22 22.57
C LYS A 278 2.55 2.46 23.03
N ILE A 279 1.69 1.47 22.81
CA ILE A 279 0.29 1.53 23.16
C ILE A 279 0.05 0.63 24.39
N ASP A 280 -0.52 1.21 25.44
CA ASP A 280 -0.90 0.52 26.67
C ASP A 280 -2.36 0.89 27.04
N GLY A 281 -3.26 -0.06 26.83
CA GLY A 281 -4.71 0.22 26.91
C GLY A 281 -5.12 1.29 25.91
N ASN A 282 -5.56 2.44 26.42
CA ASN A 282 -5.89 3.63 25.63
C ASN A 282 -4.80 4.73 25.67
N LYS A 283 -3.72 4.50 26.41
CA LYS A 283 -2.60 5.43 26.52
C LYS A 283 -1.57 5.18 25.44
N VAL A 284 -0.95 6.25 24.94
CA VAL A 284 0.10 6.20 23.95
C VAL A 284 1.34 6.90 24.51
N ALA A 285 2.44 6.17 24.61
CA ALA A 285 3.73 6.71 24.96
C ALA A 285 4.62 6.79 23.72
N LYS A 286 5.28 7.92 23.53
CA LYS A 286 6.32 8.07 22.51
C LYS A 286 7.64 7.50 23.06
N LEU A 287 8.16 6.44 22.43
CA LEU A 287 9.45 5.87 22.79
C LEU A 287 10.59 6.73 22.24
N TRP A 288 10.48 7.13 20.98
CA TRP A 288 11.38 8.09 20.34
C TRP A 288 10.70 8.78 19.16
N GLU A 289 11.24 9.92 18.72
CA GLU A 289 10.83 10.69 17.55
C GLU A 289 12.05 11.42 16.98
N ASN A 290 12.21 11.38 15.65
CA ASN A 290 13.25 12.09 14.93
C ASN A 290 12.86 12.36 13.46
N LYS A 291 13.81 12.85 12.65
CA LYS A 291 13.62 13.12 11.22
C LYS A 291 14.43 12.21 10.31
N ASN A 292 14.89 11.08 10.80
CA ASN A 292 15.74 10.17 10.03
C ASN A 292 14.98 9.42 8.92
N MET A 293 13.63 9.34 9.02
CA MET A 293 12.77 8.78 7.97
C MET A 293 11.54 9.66 7.76
N ARG A 294 11.35 10.17 6.55
CA ARG A 294 10.24 11.05 6.17
C ARG A 294 9.51 10.47 4.96
N ASN A 295 8.77 9.38 5.19
CA ASN A 295 8.03 8.73 4.10
C ASN A 295 6.94 9.66 3.56
N HIS A 296 6.98 9.93 2.25
CA HIS A 296 5.99 10.83 1.64
C HIS A 296 4.72 10.08 1.23
N PHE A 297 4.84 8.99 0.45
CA PHE A 297 3.70 8.19 -0.06
C PHE A 297 3.80 6.73 0.34
N ASN A 298 4.98 6.13 0.11
CA ASN A 298 5.17 4.70 0.27
C ASN A 298 5.69 4.38 1.67
N PRO A 299 5.07 3.40 2.36
CA PRO A 299 5.54 2.95 3.66
C PRO A 299 6.86 2.17 3.53
N CYS A 300 7.61 2.15 4.62
CA CYS A 300 8.74 1.27 4.80
C CYS A 300 8.33 -0.20 4.88
N VAL A 301 9.32 -1.09 4.76
CA VAL A 301 9.23 -2.49 5.18
C VAL A 301 10.10 -2.71 6.42
N LEU A 302 9.67 -3.62 7.29
CA LEU A 302 10.36 -3.95 8.53
C LEU A 302 10.92 -5.37 8.43
N ILE A 303 12.24 -5.52 8.54
CA ILE A 303 12.94 -6.81 8.49
C ILE A 303 13.97 -6.85 9.62
N ASP A 304 13.96 -7.90 10.43
CA ASP A 304 14.94 -8.16 11.49
C ASP A 304 15.24 -6.92 12.38
N GLY A 305 14.18 -6.18 12.77
CA GLY A 305 14.30 -5.02 13.65
C GLY A 305 14.79 -3.73 12.95
N HIS A 306 14.87 -3.72 11.63
CA HIS A 306 15.27 -2.55 10.84
C HIS A 306 14.18 -2.18 9.84
N VAL A 307 13.94 -0.89 9.69
CA VAL A 307 13.01 -0.33 8.68
C VAL A 307 13.80 0.17 7.49
N TYR A 308 13.34 -0.23 6.29
CA TYR A 308 13.93 0.14 5.01
C TYR A 308 12.90 0.93 4.19
N GLY A 309 13.26 2.09 3.67
CA GLY A 309 12.33 2.90 2.92
C GLY A 309 12.93 4.19 2.36
N PHE A 310 12.15 4.89 1.56
CA PHE A 310 12.55 6.19 1.01
C PHE A 310 12.29 7.32 2.01
N ASP A 311 13.34 8.07 2.32
CA ASP A 311 13.29 9.31 3.08
C ASP A 311 13.27 10.49 2.13
N GLY A 312 12.42 11.48 2.38
CA GLY A 312 12.47 12.74 1.67
C GLY A 312 11.12 13.36 1.36
N ASN A 313 11.19 14.40 0.53
CA ASN A 313 10.05 15.14 0.01
C ASN A 313 10.19 15.28 -1.51
N THR A 314 9.19 15.87 -2.18
CA THR A 314 9.25 16.10 -3.64
C THR A 314 10.57 16.74 -4.06
N GLY A 315 11.36 16.06 -4.88
CA GLY A 315 12.61 16.54 -5.46
C GLY A 315 13.85 15.76 -5.03
N ARG A 316 14.12 15.64 -3.75
CA ARG A 316 15.22 14.81 -3.23
C ARG A 316 14.69 13.76 -2.30
N ALA A 317 15.11 12.53 -2.51
CA ALA A 317 14.84 11.40 -1.63
C ALA A 317 16.01 10.44 -1.69
N SER A 318 16.33 9.85 -0.55
CA SER A 318 17.32 8.80 -0.39
C SER A 318 16.64 7.52 0.09
N PHE A 319 17.29 6.40 -0.09
CA PHE A 319 16.86 5.12 0.47
C PHE A 319 17.65 4.86 1.75
N LYS A 320 16.97 4.52 2.84
CA LYS A 320 17.58 4.43 4.16
C LYS A 320 17.25 3.14 4.89
N CYS A 321 18.15 2.78 5.80
CA CYS A 321 17.93 1.80 6.84
C CYS A 321 17.99 2.47 8.22
N LEU A 322 16.97 2.23 9.06
CA LEU A 322 16.94 2.67 10.45
C LEU A 322 16.78 1.48 11.39
N GLU A 323 17.49 1.51 12.50
CA GLU A 323 17.22 0.62 13.62
C GLU A 323 15.90 1.00 14.29
N LEU A 324 14.93 0.10 14.28
CA LEU A 324 13.58 0.37 14.82
C LEU A 324 13.60 0.72 16.32
N ALA A 325 14.44 0.06 17.10
CA ALA A 325 14.48 0.21 18.56
C ALA A 325 14.86 1.63 19.00
N THR A 326 15.75 2.28 18.28
CA THR A 326 16.35 3.59 18.64
C THR A 326 16.00 4.72 17.66
N GLY A 327 15.54 4.39 16.46
CA GLY A 327 15.35 5.34 15.36
C GLY A 327 16.66 5.84 14.76
N ARG A 328 17.80 5.23 15.11
CA ARG A 328 19.11 5.59 14.58
C ARG A 328 19.22 5.15 13.12
N GLU A 329 19.72 6.04 12.28
CA GLU A 329 20.10 5.72 10.92
C GLU A 329 21.30 4.79 10.91
N ARG A 330 21.20 3.71 10.14
CA ARG A 330 22.29 2.73 9.93
C ARG A 330 23.10 3.11 8.71
N TRP A 331 22.40 3.42 7.62
CA TRP A 331 22.99 3.91 6.37
C TRP A 331 21.97 4.67 5.54
N GLU A 332 22.47 5.48 4.63
CA GLU A 332 21.73 6.23 3.61
C GLU A 332 22.35 5.99 2.24
N GLU A 333 21.51 5.75 1.24
CA GLU A 333 21.87 5.61 -0.18
C GLU A 333 21.13 6.68 -0.99
N ASP A 334 21.87 7.57 -1.65
CA ASP A 334 21.37 8.75 -2.34
C ASP A 334 21.44 8.66 -3.88
N SER A 335 21.88 7.53 -4.43
CA SER A 335 21.94 7.30 -5.89
C SER A 335 20.57 7.27 -6.57
N PHE A 336 19.49 7.22 -5.80
CA PHE A 336 18.13 7.27 -6.31
C PHE A 336 17.72 8.69 -6.68
N SER A 337 17.37 8.94 -7.94
CA SER A 337 16.93 10.25 -8.42
C SER A 337 15.49 10.57 -7.99
N GLY A 338 15.24 10.78 -6.70
CA GLY A 338 13.94 11.09 -6.12
C GLY A 338 13.27 9.88 -5.48
N PHE A 339 11.93 9.97 -5.30
CA PHE A 339 11.18 8.91 -4.64
C PHE A 339 11.19 7.60 -5.41
N GLY A 340 11.02 6.54 -4.67
CA GLY A 340 10.75 5.22 -5.17
C GLY A 340 9.77 4.50 -4.26
N ALA A 341 9.70 3.19 -4.42
CA ALA A 341 8.89 2.32 -3.58
C ALA A 341 9.62 1.00 -3.33
N VAL A 342 9.30 0.34 -2.24
CA VAL A 342 9.93 -0.91 -1.83
C VAL A 342 8.89 -1.94 -1.42
N GLN A 343 9.12 -3.18 -1.83
CA GLN A 343 8.54 -4.41 -1.31
C GLN A 343 9.69 -5.27 -0.78
N ALA A 344 9.46 -6.10 0.22
CA ALA A 344 10.42 -7.10 0.64
C ALA A 344 10.01 -8.50 0.19
N ILE A 345 10.99 -9.37 -0.05
CA ILE A 345 10.81 -10.80 -0.32
C ILE A 345 11.80 -11.55 0.58
N GLY A 346 11.31 -12.13 1.67
CA GLY A 346 12.17 -12.65 2.71
C GLY A 346 13.16 -11.58 3.18
N LYS A 347 14.45 -11.79 2.99
CA LYS A 347 15.53 -10.84 3.33
C LYS A 347 16.06 -10.05 2.12
N LYS A 348 15.30 -9.96 1.04
CA LYS A 348 15.64 -9.14 -0.14
C LYS A 348 14.69 -7.96 -0.23
N LEU A 349 15.20 -6.85 -0.76
CA LEU A 349 14.47 -5.62 -1.04
C LEU A 349 14.26 -5.54 -2.54
N LEU A 350 13.00 -5.46 -2.97
CA LEU A 350 12.60 -5.17 -4.34
C LEU A 350 12.25 -3.69 -4.40
N ILE A 351 13.10 -2.90 -5.03
CA ILE A 351 13.03 -1.45 -5.06
C ILE A 351 12.73 -1.00 -6.49
N ILE A 352 11.87 0.00 -6.66
CA ILE A 352 11.74 0.72 -7.92
C ILE A 352 12.13 2.18 -7.70
N SER A 353 13.06 2.70 -8.52
CA SER A 353 13.44 4.11 -8.49
C SER A 353 12.41 4.98 -9.21
N ASN A 354 12.41 6.30 -8.93
CA ASN A 354 11.58 7.26 -9.65
C ASN A 354 11.77 7.21 -11.17
N GLN A 355 12.95 6.85 -11.64
CA GLN A 355 13.29 6.76 -13.07
C GLN A 355 12.85 5.45 -13.72
N GLY A 356 12.36 4.48 -12.93
CA GLY A 356 11.88 3.20 -13.43
C GLY A 356 12.94 2.12 -13.52
N GLU A 357 14.01 2.28 -12.75
CA GLU A 357 14.98 1.21 -12.51
C GLU A 357 14.40 0.28 -11.44
N LEU A 358 14.44 -1.01 -11.72
CA LEU A 358 14.13 -2.07 -10.77
C LEU A 358 15.42 -2.57 -10.15
N ILE A 359 15.46 -2.63 -8.84
CA ILE A 359 16.67 -2.99 -8.09
C ILE A 359 16.33 -4.09 -7.09
N ILE A 360 17.22 -5.07 -6.98
CA ILE A 360 17.25 -6.01 -5.87
C ILE A 360 18.45 -5.68 -5.00
N ALA A 361 18.22 -5.57 -3.69
CA ALA A 361 19.26 -5.39 -2.69
C ALA A 361 19.04 -6.33 -1.51
N ASP A 362 20.08 -6.55 -0.72
CA ASP A 362 19.98 -7.26 0.55
C ASP A 362 19.33 -6.36 1.62
N ALA A 363 18.47 -6.94 2.46
CA ALA A 363 18.02 -6.30 3.69
C ALA A 363 19.13 -6.41 4.75
N ASN A 364 20.23 -5.69 4.55
CA ASN A 364 21.40 -5.66 5.40
C ASN A 364 21.43 -4.35 6.20
N ALA A 365 21.57 -4.44 7.52
CA ALA A 365 21.60 -3.27 8.39
C ALA A 365 22.97 -2.56 8.43
N ASP A 366 24.03 -3.21 7.97
CA ASP A 366 25.39 -2.66 8.06
C ASP A 366 25.74 -1.78 6.84
N ALA A 367 25.22 -2.14 5.66
CA ALA A 367 25.46 -1.38 4.43
C ALA A 367 24.37 -1.66 3.37
N TYR A 368 24.15 -0.71 2.47
CA TYR A 368 23.40 -0.96 1.24
C TYR A 368 24.19 -1.90 0.33
N THR A 369 23.58 -3.01 -0.04
CA THR A 369 24.22 -4.04 -0.89
C THR A 369 23.29 -4.38 -2.04
N GLU A 370 23.57 -3.83 -3.20
CA GLU A 370 22.84 -4.08 -4.43
C GLU A 370 23.24 -5.43 -5.06
N ILE A 371 22.25 -6.18 -5.54
CA ILE A 371 22.44 -7.48 -6.19
C ILE A 371 22.23 -7.36 -7.69
N SER A 372 21.20 -6.63 -8.11
CA SER A 372 20.84 -6.46 -9.53
C SER A 372 20.12 -5.13 -9.74
N ARG A 373 20.33 -4.52 -10.91
CA ARG A 373 19.64 -3.31 -11.36
C ARG A 373 19.32 -3.42 -12.84
N ALA A 374 18.13 -2.97 -13.25
CA ALA A 374 17.74 -2.88 -14.65
C ALA A 374 16.72 -1.78 -14.90
N GLN A 375 16.79 -1.10 -16.05
CA GLN A 375 15.76 -0.16 -16.51
C GLN A 375 14.55 -0.93 -17.05
N VAL A 376 13.40 -0.89 -16.39
CA VAL A 376 12.23 -1.71 -16.75
C VAL A 376 11.03 -0.91 -17.27
N THR A 377 10.96 0.37 -16.94
CA THR A 377 9.88 1.27 -17.38
C THR A 377 10.37 2.73 -17.43
N GLY A 378 9.55 3.66 -17.92
CA GLY A 378 9.87 5.08 -17.93
C GLY A 378 9.61 5.77 -16.57
N PRO A 379 9.94 7.07 -16.46
CA PRO A 379 9.95 7.80 -15.20
C PRO A 379 8.58 8.05 -14.59
N LYS A 380 8.64 8.48 -13.33
CA LYS A 380 7.65 8.73 -12.32
C LYS A 380 7.01 7.43 -11.82
N CYS A 381 7.86 6.56 -11.24
CA CYS A 381 7.48 5.31 -10.60
C CYS A 381 7.37 5.52 -9.09
N TRP A 382 6.17 5.88 -8.62
CA TRP A 382 5.84 6.05 -7.20
C TRP A 382 4.95 4.92 -6.69
N THR A 383 4.77 3.89 -7.49
CA THR A 383 3.91 2.75 -7.20
C THR A 383 4.76 1.56 -6.80
N THR A 384 4.45 0.96 -5.67
CA THR A 384 5.17 -0.22 -5.18
C THR A 384 5.16 -1.34 -6.22
N PRO A 385 6.32 -1.87 -6.61
CA PRO A 385 6.40 -3.05 -7.46
C PRO A 385 5.85 -4.25 -6.70
N VAL A 386 5.33 -5.24 -7.41
CA VAL A 386 4.78 -6.45 -6.81
C VAL A 386 5.44 -7.67 -7.40
N LEU A 387 6.04 -8.50 -6.53
CA LEU A 387 6.43 -9.86 -6.89
C LEU A 387 5.34 -10.83 -6.46
N ALA A 388 4.83 -11.59 -7.41
CA ALA A 388 3.83 -12.64 -7.20
C ALA A 388 3.93 -13.72 -8.27
N ASN A 389 3.97 -14.98 -7.86
CA ASN A 389 3.96 -16.16 -8.73
C ASN A 389 5.11 -16.12 -9.77
N GLY A 390 6.35 -15.84 -9.36
CA GLY A 390 7.55 -15.78 -10.21
C GLY A 390 7.58 -14.59 -11.18
N ARG A 391 6.72 -13.57 -10.97
CA ARG A 391 6.64 -12.40 -11.84
C ARG A 391 6.70 -11.11 -11.04
N ILE A 392 7.41 -10.13 -11.59
CA ILE A 392 7.41 -8.77 -11.05
C ILE A 392 6.55 -7.86 -11.93
N TYR A 393 5.67 -7.11 -11.30
CA TYR A 393 4.80 -6.13 -11.94
C TYR A 393 5.23 -4.73 -11.53
N CYS A 394 5.55 -3.89 -12.51
CA CYS A 394 5.95 -2.50 -12.32
C CYS A 394 5.06 -1.57 -13.15
N ARG A 395 4.73 -0.39 -12.63
CA ARG A 395 4.05 0.63 -13.42
C ARG A 395 4.59 2.03 -13.15
N ASN A 396 4.48 2.88 -14.16
CA ASN A 396 4.70 4.32 -14.00
C ASN A 396 3.38 5.12 -13.95
N SER A 397 3.49 6.40 -13.62
CA SER A 397 2.32 7.30 -13.52
C SER A 397 1.57 7.52 -14.83
N ARG A 398 2.19 7.25 -15.99
CA ARG A 398 1.57 7.34 -17.32
C ARG A 398 0.75 6.09 -17.67
N GLY A 399 0.81 5.06 -16.81
CA GLY A 399 0.07 3.81 -16.97
C GLY A 399 0.75 2.78 -17.85
N ASP A 400 2.06 2.84 -18.01
CA ASP A 400 2.83 1.72 -18.55
C ASP A 400 2.93 0.67 -17.44
N LEU A 401 2.25 -0.46 -17.58
CA LEU A 401 2.32 -1.63 -16.72
C LEU A 401 3.18 -2.69 -17.40
N THR A 402 4.24 -3.11 -16.75
CA THR A 402 5.21 -4.11 -17.26
C THR A 402 5.21 -5.33 -16.36
N CYS A 403 5.21 -6.51 -16.94
CA CYS A 403 5.39 -7.80 -16.27
C CYS A 403 6.72 -8.42 -16.68
N LEU A 404 7.49 -8.84 -15.69
CA LEU A 404 8.83 -9.41 -15.83
C LEU A 404 8.85 -10.82 -15.27
N ASP A 405 9.58 -11.73 -15.94
CA ASP A 405 9.80 -13.11 -15.48
C ASP A 405 11.04 -13.16 -14.57
N VAL A 406 10.83 -13.62 -13.37
CA VAL A 406 11.89 -13.88 -12.38
C VAL A 406 11.77 -15.27 -11.77
N SER A 407 11.01 -16.17 -12.41
CA SER A 407 10.91 -17.56 -11.96
C SER A 407 12.26 -18.28 -12.07
N GLU A 408 12.62 -19.07 -11.08
CA GLU A 408 13.69 -20.05 -11.21
C GLU A 408 13.29 -21.09 -12.27
N LYS A 409 14.26 -21.44 -13.16
CA LYS A 409 14.06 -22.45 -14.20
C LYS A 409 14.32 -23.84 -13.66
#